data_8be32a495b7cf0b48c685d56817aec2a
#
_entry.id   8be32a495b7cf0b48c685d56817aec2a
#
_cell.length_a   1.000
_cell.length_b   1.000
_cell.length_c   1.000
_cell.angle_alpha   90.00
_cell.angle_beta   90.00
_cell.angle_gamma   90.00
#
_symmetry.space_group_name_H-M   'P 1'
#
loop_
_entity.id
_entity.type
_entity.pdbx_description
1 polymer ?
#
loop_
_entity_poly.entity_id
_entity_poly.type
_entity_poly.pdbx_seq_one_letter_code
_entity_poly.pdbx_strand_id
1 'polypeptide(L)'
;MSFYDLNYEQNKFIHYAKENTRSFFENHDQIPSSPGQVVLAKELIQELKDMGLDAYYNDKTAFAIGKLAKNTIDEVTPIGFFAHVDTADFNAENIKPQVHSDYDGEKVYLDKDEGIVLDPAEFPDLLNLKGQTLITSDGHTLLGVDDKAGIVGVLSMLRYLVEHPDVK
;
A
#
# COMPACT_ATOMS: atom_id res chain seq x y z
N MET A 1 -12.18 16.67 -13.01
CA MET A 1 -12.34 15.31 -12.48
C MET A 1 -11.10 15.00 -11.66
N SER A 2 -11.23 14.58 -10.42
CA SER A 2 -10.05 14.26 -9.59
C SER A 2 -9.41 12.97 -10.12
N PHE A 3 -8.08 12.95 -10.26
CA PHE A 3 -7.32 11.73 -10.60
C PHE A 3 -7.41 10.67 -9.50
N TYR A 4 -7.84 11.05 -8.29
CA TYR A 4 -7.83 10.21 -7.12
C TYR A 4 -9.26 9.98 -6.62
N ASP A 5 -9.59 8.72 -6.40
CA ASP A 5 -10.72 8.28 -5.59
C ASP A 5 -10.20 7.99 -4.18
N LEU A 6 -10.14 9.02 -3.34
CA LEU A 6 -9.60 8.92 -1.98
C LEU A 6 -10.26 7.80 -1.17
N ASN A 7 -11.54 7.50 -1.41
CA ASN A 7 -12.23 6.40 -0.73
C ASN A 7 -11.68 5.04 -1.19
N TYR A 8 -11.43 4.87 -2.49
CA TYR A 8 -10.85 3.66 -3.02
C TYR A 8 -9.45 3.44 -2.46
N GLU A 9 -8.59 4.44 -2.54
CA GLU A 9 -7.20 4.38 -2.10
C GLU A 9 -7.09 4.14 -0.61
N GLN A 10 -7.88 4.86 0.20
CA GLN A 10 -7.92 4.67 1.65
C GLN A 10 -8.35 3.25 2.01
N ASN A 11 -9.44 2.75 1.40
CA ASN A 11 -9.95 1.41 1.70
C ASN A 11 -8.97 0.32 1.27
N LYS A 12 -8.35 0.47 0.11
CA LYS A 12 -7.32 -0.45 -0.37
C LYS A 12 -6.10 -0.47 0.54
N PHE A 13 -5.61 0.73 0.92
CA PHE A 13 -4.48 0.81 1.83
C PHE A 13 -4.79 0.16 3.18
N ILE A 14 -5.95 0.45 3.78
CA ILE A 14 -6.38 -0.14 5.06
C ILE A 14 -6.48 -1.68 4.95
N HIS A 15 -6.97 -2.18 3.81
CA HIS A 15 -7.07 -3.60 3.56
C HIS A 15 -5.68 -4.25 3.53
N TYR A 16 -4.77 -3.74 2.69
CA TYR A 16 -3.41 -4.29 2.59
C TYR A 16 -2.59 -4.09 3.87
N ALA A 17 -2.79 -2.98 4.59
CA ALA A 17 -2.10 -2.74 5.85
C ALA A 17 -2.38 -3.83 6.89
N LYS A 18 -3.56 -4.44 6.87
CA LYS A 18 -3.93 -5.53 7.80
C LYS A 18 -3.24 -6.85 7.49
N GLU A 19 -2.73 -7.04 6.27
CA GLU A 19 -2.02 -8.25 5.89
C GLU A 19 -0.63 -8.27 6.54
N ASN A 20 -0.33 -9.34 7.29
CA ASN A 20 0.98 -9.53 7.88
C ASN A 20 1.96 -10.03 6.79
N THR A 21 2.74 -9.11 6.26
CA THR A 21 3.76 -9.39 5.23
C THR A 21 5.18 -9.16 5.75
N ARG A 22 5.37 -9.24 7.07
CA ARG A 22 6.67 -9.05 7.74
C ARG A 22 7.76 -9.89 7.09
N SER A 23 8.90 -9.28 6.84
CA SER A 23 10.14 -9.97 6.48
C SER A 23 10.82 -10.49 7.73
N PHE A 24 11.02 -11.81 7.81
CA PHE A 24 11.72 -12.41 8.95
C PHE A 24 13.21 -12.53 8.63
N PHE A 25 14.04 -11.90 9.45
CA PHE A 25 15.50 -11.96 9.29
C PHE A 25 16.03 -13.41 9.35
N GLU A 26 15.42 -14.25 10.16
CA GLU A 26 15.78 -15.67 10.28
C GLU A 26 15.53 -16.46 8.98
N ASN A 27 14.68 -15.96 8.10
CA ASN A 27 14.31 -16.59 6.83
C ASN A 27 14.98 -15.90 5.62
N HIS A 28 16.13 -15.26 5.82
CA HIS A 28 16.82 -14.50 4.78
C HIS A 28 17.31 -15.32 3.57
N ASP A 29 17.34 -16.63 3.68
CA ASP A 29 17.68 -17.59 2.62
C ASP A 29 16.45 -18.06 1.82
N GLN A 30 15.24 -17.59 2.17
CA GLN A 30 13.99 -17.94 1.51
C GLN A 30 13.38 -16.74 0.76
N ILE A 31 12.80 -17.02 -0.40
CA ILE A 31 12.02 -16.06 -1.19
C ILE A 31 10.67 -16.67 -1.53
N PRO A 32 9.56 -16.11 -1.02
CA PRO A 32 9.47 -15.03 -0.03
C PRO A 32 9.79 -15.51 1.40
N SER A 33 10.13 -14.56 2.30
CA SER A 33 10.51 -14.88 3.68
C SER A 33 9.32 -15.19 4.60
N SER A 34 8.09 -14.89 4.17
CA SER A 34 6.87 -15.19 4.93
C SER A 34 5.68 -15.56 4.05
N PRO A 35 4.75 -16.39 4.56
CA PRO A 35 3.55 -16.78 3.81
C PRO A 35 2.63 -15.60 3.44
N GLY A 36 2.53 -14.57 4.28
CA GLY A 36 1.69 -13.41 4.03
C GLY A 36 2.08 -12.65 2.77
N GLN A 37 3.37 -12.62 2.43
CA GLN A 37 3.87 -12.03 1.19
C GLN A 37 3.29 -12.74 -0.05
N VAL A 38 3.18 -14.08 0.00
CA VAL A 38 2.55 -14.86 -1.08
C VAL A 38 1.05 -14.57 -1.18
N VAL A 39 0.38 -14.48 -0.03
CA VAL A 39 -1.06 -14.20 0.02
C VAL A 39 -1.37 -12.87 -0.64
N LEU A 40 -0.68 -11.80 -0.21
CA LEU A 40 -0.88 -10.47 -0.78
C LEU A 40 -0.50 -10.44 -2.27
N ALA A 41 0.63 -11.03 -2.66
CA ALA A 41 1.03 -11.07 -4.08
C ALA A 41 -0.02 -11.76 -4.97
N LYS A 42 -0.64 -12.85 -4.50
CA LYS A 42 -1.69 -13.54 -5.26
C LYS A 42 -2.99 -12.75 -5.32
N GLU A 43 -3.33 -12.02 -4.28
CA GLU A 43 -4.46 -11.10 -4.28
C GLU A 43 -4.25 -9.99 -5.31
N LEU A 44 -3.06 -9.37 -5.35
CA LEU A 44 -2.69 -8.37 -6.34
C LEU A 44 -2.80 -8.90 -7.77
N ILE A 45 -2.40 -10.15 -8.03
CA ILE A 45 -2.59 -10.79 -9.34
C ILE A 45 -4.07 -10.87 -9.72
N GLN A 46 -4.94 -11.24 -8.77
CA GLN A 46 -6.36 -11.31 -9.06
C GLN A 46 -6.93 -9.92 -9.39
N GLU A 47 -6.55 -8.90 -8.62
CA GLU A 47 -6.98 -7.52 -8.89
C GLU A 47 -6.52 -7.00 -10.26
N LEU A 48 -5.26 -7.27 -10.62
CA LEU A 48 -4.74 -6.90 -11.95
C LEU A 48 -5.52 -7.58 -13.07
N LYS A 49 -5.89 -8.86 -12.90
CA LYS A 49 -6.72 -9.59 -13.86
C LYS A 49 -8.15 -9.04 -13.94
N ASP A 50 -8.73 -8.68 -12.80
CA ASP A 50 -10.07 -8.09 -12.74
C ASP A 50 -10.13 -6.72 -13.43
N MET A 51 -9.01 -5.99 -13.44
CA MET A 51 -8.84 -4.77 -14.26
C MET A 51 -8.60 -5.05 -15.75
N GLY A 52 -8.48 -6.32 -16.17
CA GLY A 52 -8.24 -6.71 -17.56
C GLY A 52 -6.78 -6.73 -18.00
N LEU A 53 -5.83 -6.67 -17.06
CA LEU A 53 -4.41 -6.76 -17.38
C LEU A 53 -3.96 -8.22 -17.56
N ASP A 54 -2.92 -8.41 -18.37
CA ASP A 54 -2.18 -9.68 -18.41
C ASP A 54 -1.32 -9.77 -17.13
N ALA A 55 -1.70 -10.67 -16.21
CA ALA A 55 -1.07 -10.75 -14.90
C ALA A 55 -0.78 -12.17 -14.46
N TYR A 56 0.40 -12.36 -13.86
CA TYR A 56 0.86 -13.66 -13.38
C TYR A 56 1.80 -13.53 -12.16
N TYR A 57 1.82 -14.58 -11.36
CA TYR A 57 2.76 -14.75 -10.25
C TYR A 57 4.00 -15.50 -10.73
N ASN A 58 5.18 -15.01 -10.43
CA ASN A 58 6.44 -15.68 -10.74
C ASN A 58 6.93 -16.46 -9.51
N ASP A 59 6.80 -17.78 -9.53
CA ASP A 59 7.16 -18.65 -8.40
C ASP A 59 8.65 -18.62 -8.04
N LYS A 60 9.53 -18.22 -8.97
CA LYS A 60 10.98 -18.17 -8.71
C LYS A 60 11.42 -16.91 -7.98
N THR A 61 10.71 -15.81 -8.20
CA THR A 61 11.06 -14.50 -7.65
C THR A 61 10.04 -13.97 -6.67
N ALA A 62 8.91 -14.66 -6.51
CA ALA A 62 7.73 -14.24 -5.73
C ALA A 62 7.11 -12.90 -6.20
N PHE A 63 7.34 -12.51 -7.46
CA PHE A 63 6.79 -11.28 -8.01
C PHE A 63 5.37 -11.46 -8.52
N ALA A 64 4.51 -10.52 -8.16
CA ALA A 64 3.25 -10.25 -8.84
C ALA A 64 3.54 -9.32 -10.02
N ILE A 65 3.31 -9.77 -11.24
CA ILE A 65 3.61 -9.01 -12.47
C ILE A 65 2.31 -8.78 -13.22
N GLY A 66 2.02 -7.52 -13.54
CA GLY A 66 0.91 -7.11 -14.40
C GLY A 66 1.41 -6.31 -15.59
N LYS A 67 0.78 -6.47 -16.72
CA LYS A 67 1.10 -5.77 -17.95
C LYS A 67 -0.16 -5.15 -18.55
N LEU A 68 -0.18 -3.83 -18.63
CA LEU A 68 -1.14 -3.08 -19.41
C LEU A 68 -0.62 -2.97 -20.85
N ALA A 69 -1.41 -3.44 -21.82
CA ALA A 69 -1.06 -3.34 -23.22
C ALA A 69 -1.09 -1.88 -23.69
N LYS A 70 -0.21 -1.53 -24.61
CA LYS A 70 -0.25 -0.21 -25.26
C LYS A 70 -1.58 -0.01 -26.00
N ASN A 71 -2.07 1.21 -26.00
CA ASN A 71 -3.30 1.65 -26.67
C ASN A 71 -3.01 2.56 -27.89
N THR A 72 -1.79 2.53 -28.42
CA THR A 72 -1.35 3.28 -29.59
C THR A 72 -0.72 2.38 -30.62
N ILE A 73 -0.76 2.79 -31.91
CA ILE A 73 -0.05 2.13 -33.00
C ILE A 73 1.43 2.48 -33.05
N ASP A 74 1.83 3.56 -32.34
CA ASP A 74 3.21 4.04 -32.33
C ASP A 74 4.14 3.06 -31.59
N GLU A 75 5.40 3.08 -31.96
CA GLU A 75 6.46 2.41 -31.19
C GLU A 75 6.71 3.20 -29.90
N VAL A 76 6.49 2.55 -28.75
CA VAL A 76 6.67 3.15 -27.43
C VAL A 76 7.55 2.28 -26.55
N THR A 77 8.40 2.91 -25.75
CA THR A 77 9.20 2.19 -24.75
C THR A 77 8.32 1.82 -23.56
N PRO A 78 8.32 0.55 -23.12
CA PRO A 78 7.62 0.16 -21.91
C PRO A 78 8.17 0.88 -20.67
N ILE A 79 7.28 1.28 -19.77
CA ILE A 79 7.61 1.84 -18.46
C ILE A 79 7.27 0.81 -17.40
N GLY A 80 8.19 0.55 -16.47
CA GLY A 80 7.98 -0.33 -15.33
C GLY A 80 7.84 0.45 -14.04
N PHE A 81 6.83 0.09 -13.23
CA PHE A 81 6.62 0.55 -11.87
C PHE A 81 6.87 -0.61 -10.91
N PHE A 82 7.50 -0.34 -9.80
CA PHE A 82 7.86 -1.33 -8.80
C PHE A 82 7.39 -0.86 -7.43
N ALA A 83 6.81 -1.77 -6.68
CA ALA A 83 6.49 -1.62 -5.27
C ALA A 83 6.70 -2.97 -4.59
N HIS A 84 7.19 -2.99 -3.33
CA HIS A 84 7.40 -4.23 -2.63
C HIS A 84 6.25 -4.58 -1.69
N VAL A 85 5.98 -5.88 -1.51
CA VAL A 85 4.89 -6.39 -0.68
C VAL A 85 5.29 -6.61 0.77
N ASP A 86 6.58 -6.87 1.00
CA ASP A 86 7.10 -7.13 2.35
C ASP A 86 7.18 -5.86 3.19
N THR A 87 7.12 -6.03 4.48
CA THR A 87 7.33 -4.95 5.45
C THR A 87 8.54 -5.27 6.33
N ALA A 88 9.06 -4.25 7.00
CA ALA A 88 10.21 -4.38 7.89
C ALA A 88 10.00 -5.49 8.94
N ASP A 89 11.11 -6.03 9.43
CA ASP A 89 11.12 -7.04 10.49
C ASP A 89 10.75 -6.40 11.84
N PHE A 90 9.47 -6.10 12.00
CA PHE A 90 8.87 -5.53 13.20
C PHE A 90 7.50 -6.16 13.44
N ASN A 91 6.91 -5.93 14.64
CA ASN A 91 5.61 -6.50 14.96
C ASN A 91 4.55 -6.11 13.93
N ALA A 92 3.96 -7.09 13.27
CA ALA A 92 2.91 -6.97 12.26
C ALA A 92 1.71 -7.89 12.56
N GLU A 93 1.56 -8.31 13.84
CA GLU A 93 0.44 -9.15 14.26
C GLU A 93 -0.76 -8.29 14.63
N ASN A 94 -1.91 -8.61 14.02
CA ASN A 94 -3.18 -7.92 14.29
C ASN A 94 -3.12 -6.40 14.08
N ILE A 95 -2.56 -5.97 12.97
CA ILE A 95 -2.46 -4.55 12.61
C ILE A 95 -3.86 -3.91 12.62
N LYS A 96 -4.00 -2.80 13.34
CA LYS A 96 -5.25 -2.05 13.48
C LYS A 96 -5.09 -0.63 12.94
N PRO A 97 -5.31 -0.42 11.64
CA PRO A 97 -5.27 0.92 11.07
C PRO A 97 -6.39 1.80 11.66
N GLN A 98 -6.04 3.02 12.03
CA GLN A 98 -6.96 4.04 12.52
C GLN A 98 -7.01 5.20 11.53
N VAL A 99 -8.20 5.74 11.27
CA VAL A 99 -8.40 6.87 10.35
C VAL A 99 -8.78 8.10 11.14
N HIS A 100 -8.05 9.17 10.97
CA HIS A 100 -8.27 10.47 11.60
C HIS A 100 -8.56 11.50 10.50
N SER A 101 -9.86 11.72 10.23
CA SER A 101 -10.31 12.69 9.22
C SER A 101 -10.15 14.11 9.73
N ASP A 102 -9.87 15.04 8.80
CA ASP A 102 -9.79 16.48 9.09
C ASP A 102 -8.86 16.79 10.28
N TYR A 103 -7.65 16.25 10.25
CA TYR A 103 -6.69 16.41 11.35
C TYR A 103 -6.54 17.89 11.74
N ASP A 104 -6.75 18.19 13.01
CA ASP A 104 -6.78 19.55 13.54
C ASP A 104 -5.40 20.14 13.93
N GLY A 105 -4.36 19.30 13.94
CA GLY A 105 -3.01 19.67 14.36
C GLY A 105 -2.73 19.44 15.84
N GLU A 106 -3.65 18.80 16.55
CA GLU A 106 -3.50 18.45 17.96
C GLU A 106 -2.92 17.04 18.13
N LYS A 107 -2.76 16.57 19.36
CA LYS A 107 -2.26 15.23 19.68
C LYS A 107 -3.22 14.16 19.16
N VAL A 108 -2.66 13.15 18.49
CA VAL A 108 -3.40 11.96 18.07
C VAL A 108 -3.12 10.82 19.04
N TYR A 109 -4.14 10.41 19.79
CA TYR A 109 -4.04 9.28 20.71
C TYR A 109 -4.23 7.97 19.94
N LEU A 110 -3.17 7.17 19.83
CA LEU A 110 -3.18 5.86 19.18
C LEU A 110 -3.76 4.80 20.13
N ASP A 111 -3.32 4.82 21.39
CA ASP A 111 -3.92 4.06 22.49
C ASP A 111 -4.02 4.97 23.73
N LYS A 112 -5.26 5.24 24.15
CA LYS A 112 -5.51 6.12 25.32
C LYS A 112 -5.23 5.44 26.65
N ASP A 113 -5.45 4.14 26.71
CA ASP A 113 -5.29 3.38 27.95
C ASP A 113 -3.82 3.20 28.29
N GLU A 114 -2.98 3.02 27.28
CA GLU A 114 -1.52 2.91 27.41
C GLU A 114 -0.80 4.24 27.23
N GLY A 115 -1.51 5.30 26.86
CA GLY A 115 -0.93 6.64 26.71
C GLY A 115 -0.05 6.78 25.47
N ILE A 116 -0.24 5.94 24.45
CA ILE A 116 0.51 6.04 23.20
C ILE A 116 -0.07 7.19 22.36
N VAL A 117 0.79 8.14 22.02
CA VAL A 117 0.36 9.38 21.37
C VAL A 117 1.36 9.85 20.33
N LEU A 118 0.86 10.39 19.21
CA LEU A 118 1.62 11.22 18.29
C LEU A 118 1.44 12.67 18.71
N ASP A 119 2.50 13.29 19.25
CA ASP A 119 2.50 14.66 19.73
C ASP A 119 3.20 15.57 18.72
N PRO A 120 2.55 16.62 18.19
CA PRO A 120 3.20 17.59 17.31
C PRO A 120 4.41 18.30 17.95
N ALA A 121 4.49 18.34 19.28
CA ALA A 121 5.68 18.87 19.96
C ALA A 121 6.91 17.96 19.76
N GLU A 122 6.72 16.66 19.60
CA GLU A 122 7.76 15.67 19.32
C GLU A 122 7.95 15.46 17.82
N PHE A 123 6.83 15.49 17.06
CA PHE A 123 6.78 15.27 15.61
C PHE A 123 6.23 16.52 14.89
N PRO A 124 7.00 17.60 14.74
CA PRO A 124 6.50 18.89 14.21
C PRO A 124 5.91 18.82 12.81
N ASP A 125 6.34 17.85 12.00
CA ASP A 125 5.83 17.67 10.62
C ASP A 125 4.33 17.36 10.57
N LEU A 126 3.75 16.86 11.68
CA LEU A 126 2.31 16.67 11.79
C LEU A 126 1.53 17.96 11.59
N LEU A 127 2.09 19.11 11.97
CA LEU A 127 1.42 20.41 11.78
C LEU A 127 1.20 20.77 10.31
N ASN A 128 2.01 20.21 9.41
CA ASN A 128 1.87 20.41 7.96
C ASN A 128 0.70 19.60 7.37
N LEU A 129 0.12 18.69 8.15
CA LEU A 129 -0.94 17.77 7.73
C LEU A 129 -2.34 18.23 8.19
N LYS A 130 -2.46 19.43 8.74
CA LYS A 130 -3.76 20.01 9.16
C LYS A 130 -4.76 20.00 8.01
N GLY A 131 -5.99 19.56 8.31
CA GLY A 131 -7.08 19.44 7.34
C GLY A 131 -6.98 18.21 6.43
N GLN A 132 -5.95 17.37 6.63
CA GLN A 132 -5.80 16.11 5.88
C GLN A 132 -6.35 14.93 6.69
N THR A 133 -6.56 13.81 6.00
CA THR A 133 -6.87 12.53 6.66
C THR A 133 -5.57 11.81 6.95
N LEU A 134 -5.33 11.46 8.21
CA LEU A 134 -4.21 10.64 8.62
C LEU A 134 -4.65 9.19 8.80
N ILE A 135 -3.77 8.25 8.45
CA ILE A 135 -3.93 6.84 8.76
C ILE A 135 -2.74 6.41 9.63
N THR A 136 -3.02 5.86 10.79
CA THR A 136 -2.03 5.40 11.75
C THR A 136 -2.26 3.94 12.12
N SER A 137 -1.30 3.29 12.78
CA SER A 137 -1.57 2.08 13.56
C SER A 137 -2.14 2.46 14.94
N ASP A 138 -2.41 1.45 15.77
CA ASP A 138 -2.75 1.66 17.20
C ASP A 138 -1.50 1.86 18.09
N GLY A 139 -0.32 1.97 17.50
CA GLY A 139 0.94 2.17 18.22
C GLY A 139 1.63 0.88 18.69
N HIS A 140 0.99 -0.29 18.56
CA HIS A 140 1.55 -1.59 18.97
C HIS A 140 2.23 -2.35 17.83
N THR A 141 1.90 -1.98 16.60
CA THR A 141 2.44 -2.58 15.38
C THR A 141 2.94 -1.52 14.42
N LEU A 142 3.73 -1.94 13.45
CA LEU A 142 3.92 -1.09 12.28
C LEU A 142 2.60 -0.97 11.50
N LEU A 143 2.45 0.09 10.69
CA LEU A 143 1.32 0.25 9.77
C LEU A 143 1.58 -0.42 8.41
N GLY A 144 2.85 -0.58 8.03
CA GLY A 144 3.24 -1.18 6.77
C GLY A 144 3.04 -0.26 5.54
N VAL A 145 3.16 1.05 5.73
CA VAL A 145 3.03 2.06 4.65
C VAL A 145 4.05 1.83 3.55
N ASP A 146 5.26 1.51 3.92
CA ASP A 146 6.37 1.20 3.05
C ASP A 146 6.38 -0.33 2.78
N ASP A 147 6.00 -0.83 1.60
CA ASP A 147 5.60 0.01 0.44
C ASP A 147 4.16 -0.26 -0.03
N LYS A 148 3.25 -0.60 0.87
CA LYS A 148 1.83 -0.83 0.54
C LYS A 148 1.12 0.42 -0.01
N ALA A 149 1.58 1.61 0.38
CA ALA A 149 1.09 2.85 -0.22
C ALA A 149 1.51 2.98 -1.68
N GLY A 150 2.74 2.59 -2.03
CA GLY A 150 3.21 2.52 -3.40
C GLY A 150 2.40 1.52 -4.24
N ILE A 151 2.08 0.35 -3.68
CA ILE A 151 1.19 -0.62 -4.33
C ILE A 151 -0.16 0.02 -4.66
N VAL A 152 -0.80 0.69 -3.69
CA VAL A 152 -2.08 1.37 -3.92
C VAL A 152 -1.95 2.45 -4.99
N GLY A 153 -0.88 3.24 -4.97
CA GLY A 153 -0.61 4.26 -5.99
C GLY A 153 -0.50 3.67 -7.40
N VAL A 154 0.23 2.56 -7.56
CA VAL A 154 0.35 1.86 -8.85
C VAL A 154 -0.99 1.30 -9.30
N LEU A 155 -1.77 0.68 -8.42
CA LEU A 155 -3.10 0.15 -8.77
C LEU A 155 -4.08 1.27 -9.14
N SER A 156 -4.06 2.40 -8.43
CA SER A 156 -4.90 3.57 -8.76
C SER A 156 -4.56 4.14 -10.13
N MET A 157 -3.26 4.25 -10.43
CA MET A 157 -2.80 4.67 -11.76
C MET A 157 -3.26 3.70 -12.86
N LEU A 158 -3.10 2.39 -12.65
CA LEU A 158 -3.52 1.37 -13.62
C LEU A 158 -5.03 1.40 -13.83
N ARG A 159 -5.83 1.47 -12.76
CA ARG A 159 -7.27 1.63 -12.83
C ARG A 159 -7.66 2.85 -13.67
N TYR A 160 -7.03 3.99 -13.39
CA TYR A 160 -7.28 5.21 -14.15
C TYR A 160 -6.99 5.03 -15.65
N LEU A 161 -5.86 4.43 -16.00
CA LEU A 161 -5.48 4.19 -17.41
C LEU A 161 -6.43 3.23 -18.12
N VAL A 162 -6.93 2.21 -17.43
CA VAL A 162 -7.93 1.27 -17.99
C VAL A 162 -9.27 1.97 -18.23
N GLU A 163 -9.71 2.82 -17.30
CA GLU A 163 -10.96 3.58 -17.39
C GLU A 163 -10.88 4.72 -18.41
N HIS A 164 -9.67 5.16 -18.79
CA HIS A 164 -9.42 6.29 -19.70
C HIS A 164 -8.53 5.88 -20.89
N PRO A 165 -9.06 5.06 -21.83
CA PRO A 165 -8.26 4.55 -22.95
C PRO A 165 -7.84 5.62 -23.97
N ASP A 166 -8.31 6.85 -23.83
CA ASP A 166 -7.89 8.03 -24.59
C ASP A 166 -6.54 8.60 -24.12
N VAL A 167 -6.09 8.27 -22.92
CA VAL A 167 -4.75 8.60 -22.43
C VAL A 167 -3.72 7.74 -23.16
N LYS A 168 -2.71 8.38 -23.77
CA LYS A 168 -1.68 7.74 -24.60
C LYS A 168 -0.33 7.74 -23.90
#